data_f654ed54b08ba67cbb506c6b3ea5d116
#
_entry.id   f654ed54b08ba67cbb506c6b3ea5d116
#
_cell.length_a   1.000
_cell.length_b   1.000
_cell.length_c   1.000
_cell.angle_alpha   90.00
_cell.angle_beta   90.00
_cell.angle_gamma   90.00
#
_symmetry.space_group_name_H-M   'P 1'
#
loop_
_entity.id
_entity.type
_entity.pdbx_description
1 polymer ?
#
loop_
_entity_poly.entity_id
_entity_poly.type
_entity_poly.pdbx_seq_one_letter_code
_entity_poly.pdbx_strand_id
1 'polypeptide(L)'
;MPETIYVTEQGLLDMKQELEHLQTVRRPEVVDALKEARALGDLSENAEYDSARAEQAEVENRIVQLTAMIENAKVIEQAGNDEVSIGNTVEIEYVEDGDSETYMIVGSTEADPFENKISNESPIAQAIIGKKVGEIAKVGSPNGQYDVKIIKIS
;
A
#
# COMPACT_ATOMS: atom_id res chain seq x y z
N MET A 1 -8.26 15.46 10.98
CA MET A 1 -7.95 14.24 11.73
C MET A 1 -7.28 13.24 10.83
N PRO A 2 -6.20 12.61 11.29
CA PRO A 2 -5.59 11.56 10.49
C PRO A 2 -6.55 10.38 10.33
N GLU A 3 -6.63 9.89 9.12
CA GLU A 3 -7.49 8.74 8.83
C GLU A 3 -6.82 7.45 9.30
N THR A 4 -7.63 6.53 9.84
CA THR A 4 -7.15 5.21 10.20
C THR A 4 -6.78 4.44 8.93
N ILE A 5 -5.58 3.87 8.90
CA ILE A 5 -5.08 3.06 7.79
C ILE A 5 -5.18 1.59 8.19
N TYR A 6 -5.90 0.80 7.39
CA TYR A 6 -6.02 -0.64 7.65
C TYR A 6 -4.88 -1.37 6.96
N VAL A 7 -4.15 -2.17 7.71
CA VAL A 7 -2.98 -2.91 7.22
C VAL A 7 -3.01 -4.36 7.71
N THR A 8 -2.32 -5.23 6.98
CA THR A 8 -2.05 -6.59 7.47
C THR A 8 -0.89 -6.56 8.47
N GLU A 9 -0.72 -7.64 9.24
CA GLU A 9 0.43 -7.76 10.14
C GLU A 9 1.74 -7.64 9.38
N GLN A 10 1.83 -8.29 8.22
CA GLN A 10 3.03 -8.23 7.38
C GLN A 10 3.27 -6.83 6.84
N GLY A 11 2.22 -6.15 6.39
CA GLY A 11 2.34 -4.78 5.89
C GLY A 11 2.83 -3.82 6.96
N LEU A 12 2.35 -3.97 8.19
CA LEU A 12 2.83 -3.15 9.31
C LEU A 12 4.29 -3.45 9.61
N LEU A 13 4.68 -4.72 9.62
CA LEU A 13 6.07 -5.12 9.82
C LEU A 13 6.97 -4.54 8.74
N ASP A 14 6.55 -4.60 7.48
CA ASP A 14 7.32 -4.07 6.34
C ASP A 14 7.52 -2.56 6.49
N MET A 15 6.49 -1.83 6.90
CA MET A 15 6.61 -0.38 7.14
C MET A 15 7.59 -0.07 8.27
N LYS A 16 7.54 -0.82 9.35
CA LYS A 16 8.47 -0.65 10.46
C LYS A 16 9.90 -0.95 10.07
N GLN A 17 10.12 -1.99 9.26
CA GLN A 17 11.45 -2.34 8.75
C GLN A 17 11.98 -1.27 7.81
N GLU A 18 11.14 -0.75 6.91
CA GLU A 18 11.54 0.35 6.03
C GLU A 18 11.92 1.59 6.83
N LEU A 19 11.12 1.94 7.85
CA LEU A 19 11.40 3.09 8.70
C LEU A 19 12.74 2.92 9.43
N GLU A 20 12.98 1.74 10.01
CA GLU A 20 14.24 1.45 10.68
C GLU A 20 15.42 1.58 9.71
N HIS A 21 15.30 1.02 8.52
CA HIS A 21 16.34 1.11 7.49
C HIS A 21 16.63 2.55 7.11
N LEU A 22 15.60 3.36 6.91
CA LEU A 22 15.77 4.77 6.57
C LEU A 22 16.49 5.53 7.70
N GLN A 23 16.14 5.25 8.94
CA GLN A 23 16.74 5.95 10.08
C GLN A 23 18.16 5.49 10.40
N THR A 24 18.46 4.20 10.25
CA THR A 24 19.72 3.62 10.69
C THR A 24 20.76 3.45 9.57
N VAL A 25 20.31 3.38 8.32
CA VAL A 25 21.20 3.17 7.16
C VAL A 25 21.15 4.35 6.20
N ARG A 26 19.98 4.66 5.63
CA ARG A 26 19.89 5.70 4.60
C ARG A 26 20.18 7.11 5.11
N ARG A 27 19.62 7.48 6.24
CA ARG A 27 19.87 8.80 6.81
C ARG A 27 21.37 9.05 7.06
N PRO A 28 22.11 8.14 7.74
CA PRO A 28 23.55 8.31 7.91
C PRO A 28 24.33 8.39 6.59
N GLU A 29 23.98 7.57 5.59
CA GLU A 29 24.62 7.60 4.28
C GLU A 29 24.47 8.97 3.62
N VAL A 30 23.27 9.53 3.66
CA VAL A 30 22.99 10.83 3.05
C VAL A 30 23.71 11.97 3.81
N VAL A 31 23.76 11.88 5.14
CA VAL A 31 24.50 12.86 5.95
C VAL A 31 25.99 12.83 5.61
N ASP A 32 26.54 11.63 5.43
CA ASP A 32 27.96 11.49 5.04
C ASP A 32 28.18 12.04 3.62
N ALA A 33 27.27 11.77 2.69
CA ALA A 33 27.36 12.32 1.34
C ALA A 33 27.33 13.86 1.34
N LEU A 34 26.51 14.45 2.20
CA LEU A 34 26.48 15.91 2.36
C LEU A 34 27.79 16.47 2.90
N LYS A 35 28.38 15.80 3.88
CA LYS A 35 29.68 16.20 4.45
C LYS A 35 30.79 16.14 3.40
N GLU A 36 30.81 15.06 2.61
CA GLU A 36 31.79 14.89 1.56
C GLU A 36 31.61 15.95 0.46
N ALA A 37 30.39 16.24 0.06
CA ALA A 37 30.10 17.25 -0.95
C ALA A 37 30.51 18.66 -0.47
N ARG A 38 30.28 18.98 0.80
CA ARG A 38 30.73 20.25 1.39
C ARG A 38 32.25 20.37 1.38
N ALA A 39 32.96 19.28 1.61
CA ALA A 39 34.41 19.27 1.62
C ALA A 39 35.00 19.52 0.24
N LEU A 40 34.24 19.36 -0.84
CA LEU A 40 34.70 19.62 -2.20
C LEU A 40 34.77 21.12 -2.57
N GLY A 41 34.26 22.01 -1.71
CA GLY A 41 34.45 23.45 -1.85
C GLY A 41 33.19 24.21 -2.25
N ASP A 42 33.17 24.82 -3.44
CA ASP A 42 32.12 25.74 -3.85
C ASP A 42 30.72 25.08 -3.92
N LEU A 43 29.88 25.43 -2.94
CA LEU A 43 28.53 24.88 -2.84
C LEU A 43 27.56 25.44 -3.88
N SER A 44 27.84 26.58 -4.48
CA SER A 44 26.95 27.19 -5.45
C SER A 44 26.94 26.49 -6.79
N GLU A 45 28.01 25.75 -7.12
CA GLU A 45 28.15 25.00 -8.36
C GLU A 45 28.36 23.52 -8.14
N ASN A 46 28.09 23.03 -6.90
CA ASN A 46 28.35 21.66 -6.53
C ASN A 46 27.10 20.79 -6.76
N ALA A 47 27.07 20.10 -7.91
CA ALA A 47 25.96 19.20 -8.27
C ALA A 47 25.83 18.03 -7.29
N GLU A 48 26.94 17.55 -6.72
CA GLU A 48 26.91 16.47 -5.72
C GLU A 48 26.23 16.92 -4.44
N TYR A 49 26.48 18.16 -4.02
CA TYR A 49 25.84 18.73 -2.85
C TYR A 49 24.32 18.89 -3.07
N ASP A 50 23.92 19.40 -4.23
CA ASP A 50 22.50 19.57 -4.56
C ASP A 50 21.78 18.22 -4.63
N SER A 51 22.43 17.21 -5.22
CA SER A 51 21.90 15.86 -5.29
C SER A 51 21.75 15.23 -3.91
N ALA A 52 22.75 15.39 -3.04
CA ALA A 52 22.70 14.87 -1.67
C ALA A 52 21.59 15.55 -0.86
N ARG A 53 21.40 16.85 -1.05
CA ARG A 53 20.29 17.57 -0.40
C ARG A 53 18.92 17.10 -0.85
N ALA A 54 18.78 16.81 -2.14
CA ALA A 54 17.54 16.26 -2.68
C ALA A 54 17.24 14.88 -2.10
N GLU A 55 18.25 14.02 -2.01
CA GLU A 55 18.12 12.71 -1.37
C GLU A 55 17.75 12.84 0.10
N GLN A 56 18.37 13.78 0.82
CA GLN A 56 18.03 14.03 2.22
C GLN A 56 16.55 14.37 2.37
N ALA A 57 16.05 15.25 1.52
CA ALA A 57 14.65 15.64 1.56
C ALA A 57 13.72 14.44 1.31
N GLU A 58 14.05 13.60 0.35
CA GLU A 58 13.27 12.38 0.07
C GLU A 58 13.26 11.42 1.26
N VAL A 59 14.44 11.18 1.86
CA VAL A 59 14.56 10.29 3.02
C VAL A 59 13.74 10.83 4.20
N GLU A 60 13.89 12.10 4.51
CA GLU A 60 13.17 12.71 5.64
C GLU A 60 11.65 12.73 5.40
N ASN A 61 11.21 13.03 4.18
CA ASN A 61 9.79 12.99 3.83
C ASN A 61 9.22 11.58 3.98
N ARG A 62 9.95 10.57 3.52
CA ARG A 62 9.49 9.18 3.65
C ARG A 62 9.41 8.75 5.11
N ILE A 63 10.38 9.17 5.94
CA ILE A 63 10.36 8.89 7.37
C ILE A 63 9.10 9.50 8.01
N VAL A 64 8.76 10.74 7.67
CA VAL A 64 7.56 11.40 8.19
C VAL A 64 6.30 10.65 7.75
N GLN A 65 6.22 10.27 6.47
CA GLN A 65 5.07 9.52 5.95
C GLN A 65 4.90 8.18 6.65
N LEU A 66 5.99 7.40 6.75
CA LEU A 66 5.94 6.08 7.39
C LEU A 66 5.59 6.19 8.87
N THR A 67 6.13 7.17 9.58
CA THR A 67 5.82 7.40 10.99
C THR A 67 4.32 7.66 11.15
N ALA A 68 3.74 8.52 10.33
CA ALA A 68 2.31 8.82 10.38
C ALA A 68 1.46 7.60 10.03
N MET A 69 1.85 6.85 9.01
CA MET A 69 1.14 5.63 8.60
C MET A 69 1.15 4.58 9.70
N ILE A 70 2.30 4.38 10.35
CA ILE A 70 2.44 3.41 11.45
C ILE A 70 1.59 3.85 12.65
N GLU A 71 1.62 5.14 13.00
CA GLU A 71 0.83 5.65 14.12
C GLU A 71 -0.68 5.50 13.91
N ASN A 72 -1.13 5.59 12.67
CA ASN A 72 -2.55 5.49 12.32
C ASN A 72 -2.95 4.12 11.80
N ALA A 73 -2.03 3.16 11.81
CA ALA A 73 -2.27 1.81 11.31
C ALA A 73 -3.13 1.02 12.29
N LYS A 74 -4.10 0.30 11.75
CA LYS A 74 -4.88 -0.68 12.49
C LYS A 74 -4.67 -2.03 11.82
N VAL A 75 -4.15 -2.99 12.57
CA VAL A 75 -3.92 -4.35 12.07
C VAL A 75 -5.27 -5.03 11.92
N ILE A 76 -5.48 -5.60 10.74
CA ILE A 76 -6.69 -6.35 10.45
C ILE A 76 -6.48 -7.77 10.98
N GLU A 77 -7.37 -8.20 11.87
CA GLU A 77 -7.34 -9.57 12.35
C GLU A 77 -7.71 -10.50 11.20
N GLN A 78 -7.13 -11.68 11.21
CA GLN A 78 -7.38 -12.67 10.18
C GLN A 78 -8.88 -12.94 10.09
N ALA A 79 -9.47 -12.53 8.98
CA ALA A 79 -10.91 -12.62 8.78
C ALA A 79 -11.33 -14.07 8.58
N GLY A 80 -12.51 -14.42 9.05
CA GLY A 80 -13.15 -15.68 8.70
C GLY A 80 -13.45 -15.74 7.22
N ASN A 81 -13.77 -16.94 6.73
CA ASN A 81 -14.05 -17.17 5.32
C ASN A 81 -15.54 -17.12 4.99
N ASP A 82 -16.38 -16.69 5.94
CA ASP A 82 -17.84 -16.67 5.78
C ASP A 82 -18.29 -15.54 4.85
N GLU A 83 -17.63 -14.40 4.91
CA GLU A 83 -17.93 -13.28 4.04
C GLU A 83 -16.64 -12.54 3.68
N VAL A 84 -16.69 -11.78 2.61
CA VAL A 84 -15.51 -11.04 2.13
C VAL A 84 -15.19 -9.90 3.10
N SER A 85 -13.93 -9.84 3.51
CA SER A 85 -13.42 -8.74 4.32
C SER A 85 -11.98 -8.44 3.94
N ILE A 86 -11.45 -7.36 4.49
CA ILE A 86 -10.05 -6.99 4.25
C ILE A 86 -9.15 -8.11 4.79
N GLY A 87 -8.15 -8.49 4.02
CA GLY A 87 -7.24 -9.60 4.33
C GLY A 87 -7.61 -10.91 3.66
N ASN A 88 -8.82 -11.04 3.14
CA ASN A 88 -9.24 -12.23 2.41
C ASN A 88 -8.70 -12.24 0.98
N THR A 89 -8.47 -13.45 0.47
CA THR A 89 -8.27 -13.70 -0.96
C THR A 89 -9.61 -14.17 -1.55
N VAL A 90 -10.07 -13.50 -2.58
CA VAL A 90 -11.39 -13.74 -3.17
C VAL A 90 -11.25 -14.07 -4.64
N GLU A 91 -11.84 -15.19 -5.05
CA GLU A 91 -11.99 -15.51 -6.46
C GLU A 91 -13.36 -15.02 -6.91
N ILE A 92 -13.38 -14.20 -7.95
CA ILE A 92 -14.60 -13.65 -8.54
C ILE A 92 -14.73 -14.06 -9.99
N GLU A 93 -15.97 -14.15 -10.47
CA GLU A 93 -16.29 -14.41 -11.87
C GLU A 93 -17.02 -13.20 -12.42
N TYR A 94 -16.54 -12.69 -13.57
CA TYR A 94 -17.26 -11.64 -14.30
C TYR A 94 -18.45 -12.28 -15.00
N VAL A 95 -19.64 -11.93 -14.57
CA VAL A 95 -20.87 -12.60 -15.00
C VAL A 95 -21.08 -12.53 -16.52
N GLU A 96 -20.75 -11.39 -17.14
CA GLU A 96 -20.92 -11.20 -18.58
C GLU A 96 -19.99 -12.05 -19.43
N ASP A 97 -18.74 -12.15 -19.03
CA ASP A 97 -17.69 -12.81 -19.82
C ASP A 97 -17.43 -14.24 -19.39
N GLY A 98 -17.80 -14.60 -18.17
CA GLY A 98 -17.46 -15.89 -17.59
C GLY A 98 -16.01 -16.04 -17.16
N ASP A 99 -15.21 -15.00 -17.28
CA ASP A 99 -13.82 -14.99 -16.83
C ASP A 99 -13.74 -14.87 -15.31
N SER A 100 -12.75 -15.50 -14.71
CA SER A 100 -12.53 -15.41 -13.27
C SER A 100 -11.16 -14.82 -12.97
N GLU A 101 -11.06 -14.11 -11.84
CA GLU A 101 -9.82 -13.58 -11.33
C GLU A 101 -9.80 -13.70 -9.82
N THR A 102 -8.60 -13.80 -9.26
CA THR A 102 -8.40 -13.89 -7.82
C THR A 102 -7.71 -12.61 -7.34
N TYR A 103 -8.32 -11.97 -6.34
CA TYR A 103 -7.78 -10.75 -5.75
C TYR A 103 -7.64 -10.92 -4.24
N MET A 104 -6.60 -10.31 -3.68
CA MET A 104 -6.46 -10.16 -2.24
C MET A 104 -6.85 -8.73 -1.87
N ILE A 105 -7.72 -8.57 -0.90
CA ILE A 105 -8.14 -7.24 -0.44
C ILE A 105 -7.20 -6.80 0.68
N VAL A 106 -6.53 -5.68 0.46
CA VAL A 106 -5.54 -5.14 1.39
C VAL A 106 -5.84 -3.68 1.69
N GLY A 107 -5.12 -3.09 2.63
CA GLY A 107 -5.20 -1.65 2.87
C GLY A 107 -4.60 -0.87 1.69
N SER A 108 -4.97 0.39 1.55
CA SER A 108 -4.54 1.22 0.42
C SER A 108 -3.03 1.34 0.28
N THR A 109 -2.29 1.24 1.39
CA THR A 109 -0.82 1.31 1.37
C THR A 109 -0.15 0.06 0.84
N GLU A 110 -0.87 -1.06 0.78
CA GLU A 110 -0.33 -2.36 0.36
C GLU A 110 -0.82 -2.79 -1.03
N ALA A 111 -1.69 -2.01 -1.66
CA ALA A 111 -2.27 -2.36 -2.95
C ALA A 111 -1.20 -2.46 -4.03
N ASP A 112 -1.25 -3.54 -4.81
CA ASP A 112 -0.31 -3.79 -5.89
C ASP A 112 -1.01 -4.55 -7.02
N PRO A 113 -1.31 -3.87 -8.15
CA PRO A 113 -1.99 -4.51 -9.28
C PRO A 113 -1.21 -5.69 -9.86
N PHE A 114 0.12 -5.67 -9.80
CA PHE A 114 0.95 -6.74 -10.34
C PHE A 114 0.84 -8.03 -9.52
N GLU A 115 0.50 -7.92 -8.24
CA GLU A 115 0.30 -9.07 -7.37
C GLU A 115 -1.19 -9.36 -7.10
N ASN A 116 -2.08 -8.72 -7.84
CA ASN A 116 -3.54 -8.82 -7.65
C ASN A 116 -4.00 -8.45 -6.24
N LYS A 117 -3.29 -7.48 -5.64
CA LYS A 117 -3.69 -6.91 -4.35
C LYS A 117 -4.44 -5.62 -4.60
N ILE A 118 -5.71 -5.62 -4.27
CA ILE A 118 -6.57 -4.45 -4.46
C ILE A 118 -6.84 -3.75 -3.14
N SER A 119 -6.95 -2.42 -3.21
CA SER A 119 -7.27 -1.62 -2.05
C SER A 119 -8.70 -1.88 -1.59
N ASN A 120 -8.92 -1.88 -0.28
CA ASN A 120 -10.26 -1.92 0.29
C ASN A 120 -11.13 -0.74 -0.18
N GLU A 121 -10.52 0.32 -0.69
CA GLU A 121 -11.21 1.50 -1.22
C GLU A 121 -11.52 1.38 -2.72
N SER A 122 -11.00 0.34 -3.39
CA SER A 122 -11.27 0.14 -4.82
C SER A 122 -12.73 -0.17 -5.09
N PRO A 123 -13.25 0.16 -6.30
CA PRO A 123 -14.66 -0.13 -6.63
C PRO A 123 -15.05 -1.60 -6.48
N ILE A 124 -14.18 -2.52 -6.90
CA ILE A 124 -14.44 -3.96 -6.76
C ILE A 124 -14.52 -4.35 -5.28
N ALA A 125 -13.54 -3.91 -4.48
CA ALA A 125 -13.52 -4.24 -3.06
C ALA A 125 -14.75 -3.68 -2.34
N GLN A 126 -15.13 -2.45 -2.61
CA GLN A 126 -16.30 -1.83 -2.01
C GLN A 126 -17.59 -2.60 -2.34
N ALA A 127 -17.67 -3.16 -3.55
CA ALA A 127 -18.83 -3.91 -3.98
C ALA A 127 -18.92 -5.29 -3.32
N ILE A 128 -17.77 -5.96 -3.12
CA ILE A 128 -17.77 -7.37 -2.65
C ILE A 128 -17.61 -7.54 -1.15
N ILE A 129 -17.10 -6.54 -0.43
CA ILE A 129 -16.95 -6.62 1.03
C ILE A 129 -18.32 -6.85 1.67
N GLY A 130 -18.41 -7.86 2.55
CA GLY A 130 -19.63 -8.27 3.20
C GLY A 130 -20.45 -9.29 2.43
N LYS A 131 -20.04 -9.63 1.21
CA LYS A 131 -20.72 -10.64 0.39
C LYS A 131 -20.22 -12.05 0.70
N LYS A 132 -21.07 -13.02 0.43
CA LYS A 132 -20.78 -14.45 0.66
C LYS A 132 -20.58 -15.17 -0.66
N VAL A 133 -19.99 -16.36 -0.60
CA VAL A 133 -19.83 -17.22 -1.77
C VAL A 133 -21.20 -17.45 -2.42
N GLY A 134 -21.27 -17.29 -3.74
CA GLY A 134 -22.48 -17.42 -4.53
C GLY A 134 -23.28 -16.15 -4.71
N GLU A 135 -22.99 -15.10 -3.97
CA GLU A 135 -23.65 -13.81 -4.13
C GLU A 135 -23.06 -13.03 -5.31
N ILE A 136 -23.91 -12.22 -5.92
CA ILE A 136 -23.52 -11.34 -7.03
C ILE A 136 -23.44 -9.92 -6.51
N ALA A 137 -22.35 -9.23 -6.82
CA ALA A 137 -22.14 -7.83 -6.47
C ALA A 137 -22.08 -6.98 -7.74
N LYS A 138 -22.65 -5.79 -7.68
CA LYS A 138 -22.60 -4.83 -8.78
C LYS A 138 -21.44 -3.85 -8.54
N VAL A 139 -20.49 -3.84 -9.48
CA VAL A 139 -19.32 -2.95 -9.40
C VAL A 139 -19.54 -1.73 -10.27
N GLY A 140 -19.45 -0.53 -9.67
CA GLY A 140 -19.49 0.72 -10.42
C GLY A 140 -18.11 1.09 -10.95
N SER A 141 -18.03 1.46 -12.22
CA SER A 141 -16.80 1.93 -12.83
C SER A 141 -17.09 3.17 -13.70
N PRO A 142 -16.06 3.95 -14.07
CA PRO A 142 -16.27 5.08 -14.97
C PRO A 142 -16.87 4.72 -16.31
N ASN A 143 -16.69 3.47 -16.76
CA ASN A 143 -17.18 2.98 -18.04
C ASN A 143 -18.56 2.29 -17.94
N GLY A 144 -19.18 2.28 -16.75
CA GLY A 144 -20.46 1.64 -16.51
C GLY A 144 -20.41 0.67 -15.35
N GLN A 145 -21.48 -0.07 -15.16
CA GLN A 145 -21.58 -1.06 -14.10
C GLN A 145 -21.43 -2.46 -14.67
N TYR A 146 -20.86 -3.36 -13.88
CA TYR A 146 -20.77 -4.77 -14.24
C TYR A 146 -20.98 -5.63 -12.99
N ASP A 147 -21.37 -6.87 -13.19
CA ASP A 147 -21.65 -7.80 -12.10
C ASP A 147 -20.52 -8.81 -11.94
N VAL A 148 -20.19 -9.10 -10.69
CA VAL A 148 -19.22 -10.14 -10.33
C VAL A 148 -19.87 -11.09 -9.33
N LYS A 149 -19.54 -12.39 -9.45
CA LYS A 149 -20.02 -13.43 -8.54
C LYS A 149 -18.87 -13.90 -7.67
N ILE A 150 -19.12 -14.05 -6.39
CA ILE A 150 -18.12 -14.55 -5.44
C ILE A 150 -18.04 -16.06 -5.57
N ILE A 151 -16.91 -16.59 -6.02
CA ILE A 151 -16.72 -18.01 -6.25
C ILE A 151 -16.09 -18.69 -5.03
N LYS A 152 -15.07 -18.05 -4.44
CA LYS A 152 -14.35 -18.62 -3.30
C LYS A 152 -13.78 -17.50 -2.42
N ILE A 153 -13.82 -17.72 -1.11
CA ILE A 153 -13.20 -16.83 -0.12
C ILE A 153 -12.20 -17.66 0.69
N SER A 154 -10.97 -17.17 0.79
CA SER A 154 -9.93 -17.87 1.56
C SER A 154 -9.05 -16.90 2.38
#